data_d5c86f40670cd5f1f2b752e0b5b0fab3
#
_entry.id   d5c86f40670cd5f1f2b752e0b5b0fab3
#
_cell.length_a   1.000
_cell.length_b   1.000
_cell.length_c   1.000
_cell.angle_alpha   90.00
_cell.angle_beta   90.00
_cell.angle_gamma   90.00
#
_symmetry.space_group_name_H-M   'P 1'
#
loop_
_entity.id
_entity.type
_entity.pdbx_description
1 polymer ?
#
loop_
_entity_poly.entity_id
_entity_poly.type
_entity_poly.pdbx_seq_one_letter_code
_entity_poly.pdbx_strand_id
1 'polypeptide(L)' 'MKKEEYLRKALLLVSNPYTKAQVQRELEDHIEDDISFYTDAGHEREKAENMAMSRMGAPE' A
#
# COMPACT_ATOMS: atom_id res chain seq x y z
N MET A 1 4.39 -6.71 6.55
CA MET A 1 3.05 -6.10 6.67
C MET A 1 2.29 -6.31 5.37
N LYS A 2 1.07 -6.77 5.47
CA LYS A 2 0.24 -6.99 4.30
C LYS A 2 -0.43 -5.70 3.87
N LYS A 3 -0.81 -5.63 2.58
CA LYS A 3 -1.42 -4.46 1.98
C LYS A 3 -2.65 -3.99 2.77
N GLU A 4 -3.53 -4.91 3.15
CA GLU A 4 -4.74 -4.57 3.90
C GLU A 4 -4.45 -3.95 5.25
N GLU A 5 -3.44 -4.46 5.94
CA GLU A 5 -3.03 -3.89 7.24
C GLU A 5 -2.47 -2.50 7.07
N TYR A 6 -1.64 -2.32 6.06
CA TYR A 6 -1.06 -1.02 5.76
C TYR A 6 -2.14 0.01 5.48
N LEU A 7 -3.08 -0.34 4.59
CA LEU A 7 -4.18 0.57 4.23
C LEU A 7 -5.04 0.90 5.44
N ARG A 8 -5.34 -0.09 6.28
CA ARG A 8 -6.15 0.13 7.48
C ARG A 8 -5.49 1.13 8.41
N LYS A 9 -4.19 0.96 8.67
CA LYS A 9 -3.46 1.87 9.54
C LYS A 9 -3.36 3.26 8.97
N ALA A 10 -3.07 3.36 7.68
CA ALA A 10 -2.99 4.66 7.01
C ALA A 10 -4.32 5.39 7.06
N LEU A 11 -5.43 4.69 6.86
CA LEU A 11 -6.76 5.28 6.81
C LEU A 11 -7.27 5.69 8.18
N LEU A 12 -6.72 5.14 9.26
CA LEU A 12 -7.07 5.57 10.61
C LEU A 12 -6.71 7.03 10.88
N LEU A 13 -5.76 7.57 10.13
CA LEU A 13 -5.33 8.96 10.26
C LEU A 13 -6.22 9.93 9.50
N VAL A 14 -7.16 9.42 8.72
CA VAL A 14 -8.05 10.24 7.90
C VAL A 14 -9.47 10.20 8.51
N SER A 15 -9.97 11.32 8.94
CA SER A 15 -11.28 11.41 9.62
C SER A 15 -12.45 11.62 8.66
N ASN A 16 -12.23 12.28 7.52
CA ASN A 16 -13.28 12.57 6.55
C ASN A 16 -13.50 11.35 5.64
N PRO A 17 -14.71 10.74 5.62
CA PRO A 17 -14.96 9.53 4.83
C PRO A 17 -14.80 9.73 3.32
N TYR A 18 -15.09 10.92 2.81
CA TYR A 18 -14.92 11.22 1.40
C TYR A 18 -13.43 11.24 1.03
N THR A 19 -12.65 11.96 1.82
CA THR A 19 -11.19 12.02 1.65
C THR A 19 -10.57 10.64 1.86
N LYS A 20 -11.12 9.87 2.81
CA LYS A 20 -10.66 8.52 3.11
C LYS A 20 -10.72 7.60 1.89
N ALA A 21 -11.85 7.63 1.18
CA ALA A 21 -12.03 6.82 -0.02
C ALA A 21 -11.05 7.22 -1.12
N GLN A 22 -10.82 8.51 -1.29
CA GLN A 22 -9.89 9.01 -2.28
C GLN A 22 -8.45 8.64 -1.95
N VAL A 23 -8.05 8.81 -0.70
CA VAL A 23 -6.71 8.44 -0.24
C VAL A 23 -6.49 6.94 -0.40
N GLN A 24 -7.50 6.14 -0.06
CA GLN A 24 -7.40 4.69 -0.21
C GLN A 24 -7.12 4.30 -1.66
N ARG A 25 -7.84 4.89 -2.60
CA ARG A 25 -7.65 4.61 -4.02
C ARG A 25 -6.24 4.95 -4.47
N GLU A 26 -5.77 6.13 -4.10
CA GLU A 26 -4.43 6.56 -4.49
C GLU A 26 -3.35 5.66 -3.90
N LEU A 27 -3.49 5.31 -2.62
CA LEU A 27 -2.54 4.42 -1.97
C LEU A 27 -2.54 3.03 -2.61
N GLU A 28 -3.73 2.49 -2.92
CA GLU A 28 -3.82 1.20 -3.57
C GLU A 28 -3.15 1.20 -4.94
N ASP A 29 -3.35 2.26 -5.72
CA ASP A 29 -2.72 2.40 -7.03
C ASP A 29 -1.20 2.40 -6.91
N HIS A 30 -0.66 3.17 -5.98
CA HIS A 30 0.79 3.21 -5.75
C HIS A 30 1.33 1.86 -5.32
N ILE A 31 0.64 1.20 -4.40
CA ILE A 31 1.06 -0.09 -3.89
C ILE A 31 1.06 -1.13 -5.00
N GLU A 32 -0.01 -1.18 -5.80
CA GLU A 32 -0.10 -2.14 -6.90
C GLU A 32 0.97 -1.88 -7.96
N ASP A 33 1.27 -0.63 -8.26
CA ASP A 33 2.34 -0.28 -9.19
C ASP A 33 3.69 -0.80 -8.68
N ASP A 34 3.98 -0.59 -7.40
CA ASP A 34 5.23 -1.07 -6.80
C ASP A 34 5.29 -2.59 -6.78
N ILE A 35 4.17 -3.24 -6.45
CA ILE A 35 4.11 -4.71 -6.44
C ILE A 35 4.38 -5.24 -7.85
N SER A 36 3.77 -4.66 -8.87
CA SER A 36 3.98 -5.05 -10.26
C SER A 36 5.44 -4.90 -10.65
N PHE A 37 6.06 -3.80 -10.23
CA PHE A 37 7.47 -3.57 -10.51
C PHE A 37 8.33 -4.69 -9.95
N TYR A 38 8.10 -5.07 -8.70
CA TYR A 38 8.91 -6.12 -8.06
C TYR A 38 8.61 -7.51 -8.59
N THR A 39 7.35 -7.82 -8.90
CA THR A 39 7.00 -9.12 -9.48
C THR A 39 7.57 -9.26 -10.88
N ASP A 40 7.59 -8.19 -11.67
CA ASP A 40 8.23 -8.19 -12.99
C ASP A 40 9.74 -8.42 -12.88
N ALA A 41 10.34 -7.98 -11.77
CA ALA A 41 11.75 -8.20 -11.50
C ALA A 41 12.05 -9.63 -11.02
N GLY A 42 11.04 -10.47 -10.81
CA GLY A 42 11.22 -11.87 -10.44
C GLY A 42 10.92 -12.21 -8.99
N HIS A 43 10.40 -11.26 -8.21
CA HIS A 43 10.05 -11.53 -6.82
C HIS A 43 8.65 -12.16 -6.71
N GLU A 44 8.45 -13.00 -5.70
CA GLU A 44 7.14 -13.54 -5.40
C GLU A 44 6.22 -12.40 -4.93
N ARG A 45 4.90 -12.56 -5.15
CA ARG A 45 3.95 -11.51 -4.81
C ARG A 45 4.01 -11.11 -3.33
N GLU A 46 4.08 -12.08 -2.42
CA GLU A 46 4.16 -11.77 -1.00
C GLU A 46 5.39 -10.94 -0.66
N LYS A 47 6.53 -11.32 -1.23
CA LYS A 47 7.77 -10.59 -1.03
C LYS A 47 7.70 -9.21 -1.66
N ALA A 48 7.12 -9.12 -2.87
CA ALA A 48 6.92 -7.85 -3.55
C ALA A 48 6.04 -6.91 -2.74
N GLU A 49 4.99 -7.45 -2.12
CA GLU A 49 4.11 -6.70 -1.25
C GLU A 49 4.86 -6.10 -0.06
N ASN A 50 5.68 -6.92 0.61
CA ASN A 50 6.48 -6.46 1.74
C ASN A 50 7.49 -5.39 1.31
N MET A 51 8.11 -5.56 0.16
CA MET A 51 9.06 -4.58 -0.37
C MET A 51 8.37 -3.26 -0.70
N ALA A 52 7.18 -3.33 -1.30
CA ALA A 52 6.40 -2.14 -1.62
C ALA A 52 6.01 -1.38 -0.35
N MET A 53 5.57 -2.10 0.69
CA MET A 53 5.21 -1.47 1.95
C MET A 53 6.41 -0.79 2.61
N SER A 54 7.57 -1.45 2.58
CA SER A 54 8.79 -0.88 3.14
C SER A 54 9.21 0.39 2.42
N ARG A 55 9.04 0.39 1.10
CA ARG A 55 9.38 1.57 0.29
C ARG A 55 8.49 2.75 0.60
N MET A 56 7.22 2.52 0.86
CA MET A 56 6.28 3.58 1.19
C MET A 56 6.41 4.08 2.62
N GLY A 57 7.07 3.30 3.48
CA GLY A 57 7.24 3.65 4.88
C GLY A 57 6.07 3.25 5.74
N ALA A 58 6.25 3.35 7.06
CA ALA A 58 5.21 2.98 8.02
C ALA A 58 4.12 4.06 8.06
N PRO A 59 2.86 3.68 8.19
CA PRO A 59 1.75 4.62 8.23
C PRO A 59 1.55 5.29 9.60
N GLU A 60 2.61 5.50 10.32
CA GLU A 60 2.56 6.17 11.62
C GLU A 60 2.73 7.68 11.50
#